data_69709410b8894797142e957127acea44
#
_entry.id   69709410b8894797142e957127acea44
#
_cell.length_a   1.000
_cell.length_b   1.000
_cell.length_c   1.000
_cell.angle_alpha   90.00
_cell.angle_beta   90.00
_cell.angle_gamma   90.00
#
_symmetry.space_group_name_H-M   'P 1'
#
loop_
_entity.id
_entity.type
_entity.pdbx_description
1 polymer ?
#
loop_
_entity_poly.entity_id
_entity_poly.type
_entity_poly.pdbx_seq_one_letter_code
_entity_poly.pdbx_strand_id
1 'polypeptide(L)'
;ETYGGIDICVNNASAISLTPTVNTEMKRYDLMHNINTRGTFLVSKSCIPHLKKGNNPHILNLGPPLNMESQWFSPHVAYTMAKYGMSMCTLGMSEELKSSGIAVNSLWPRTMIDTAAVNNILAASMDDQGKSKCRTPAIMGDAAYVILTQDSKKFTGNMCVDDSTMMKAGKTDLSEYLATPNAEPFP
;
A
#
# COMPACT_ATOMS: atom_id res chain seq x y z
N GLU A 1 4.49 12.29 -23.37
CA GLU A 1 4.34 12.65 -24.80
C GLU A 1 3.76 11.48 -25.61
N THR A 2 4.21 10.24 -25.38
CA THR A 2 3.82 9.07 -26.18
C THR A 2 2.32 8.74 -26.05
N TYR A 3 1.75 8.84 -24.86
CA TYR A 3 0.36 8.44 -24.57
C TYR A 3 -0.57 9.62 -24.25
N GLY A 4 -0.08 10.85 -24.29
CA GLY A 4 -0.88 12.06 -24.12
C GLY A 4 -1.24 12.43 -22.68
N GLY A 5 -1.12 11.52 -21.70
CA GLY A 5 -1.49 11.79 -20.31
C GLY A 5 -1.15 10.66 -19.35
N ILE A 6 -1.59 10.81 -18.11
CA ILE A 6 -1.55 9.80 -17.03
C ILE A 6 -2.94 9.75 -16.42
N ASP A 7 -3.54 8.56 -16.35
CA ASP A 7 -4.81 8.34 -15.66
C ASP A 7 -4.61 7.72 -14.27
N ILE A 8 -3.55 6.91 -14.10
CA ILE A 8 -3.30 6.18 -12.86
C ILE A 8 -1.85 6.35 -12.42
N CYS A 9 -1.65 6.69 -11.17
CA CYS A 9 -0.35 6.71 -10.49
C CYS A 9 -0.39 5.74 -9.31
N VAL A 10 0.48 4.71 -9.33
CA VAL A 10 0.58 3.73 -8.23
C VAL A 10 1.91 3.89 -7.52
N ASN A 11 1.89 4.34 -6.27
CA ASN A 11 3.06 4.42 -5.39
C ASN A 11 3.26 3.10 -4.64
N ASN A 12 3.85 2.13 -5.34
CA ASN A 12 4.15 0.80 -4.82
C ASN A 12 5.60 0.66 -4.33
N ALA A 13 6.54 1.42 -4.88
CA ALA A 13 7.95 1.35 -4.49
C ALA A 13 8.12 1.58 -2.99
N SER A 14 8.83 0.67 -2.32
CA SER A 14 9.00 0.71 -0.86
C SER A 14 10.35 0.12 -0.45
N ALA A 15 10.91 0.67 0.61
CA ALA A 15 12.02 0.08 1.34
C ALA A 15 11.53 -0.35 2.73
N ILE A 16 12.10 -1.43 3.23
CA ILE A 16 11.74 -2.03 4.52
C ILE A 16 12.98 -2.36 5.35
N SER A 17 12.92 -2.05 6.65
CA SER A 17 13.84 -2.53 7.67
C SER A 17 13.07 -2.67 8.98
N LEU A 18 12.91 -3.89 9.44
CA LEU A 18 12.13 -4.23 10.64
C LEU A 18 13.08 -4.34 11.84
N THR A 19 13.62 -3.22 12.28
CA THR A 19 14.55 -3.15 13.40
C THR A 19 13.98 -2.31 14.54
N PRO A 20 14.23 -2.69 15.80
CA PRO A 20 13.94 -1.84 16.94
C PRO A 20 14.77 -0.54 16.87
N THR A 21 14.32 0.51 17.53
CA THR A 21 14.90 1.87 17.46
C THR A 21 16.41 1.88 17.69
N VAL A 22 16.88 1.18 18.71
CA VAL A 22 18.31 1.15 19.08
C VAL A 22 19.20 0.50 18.00
N ASN A 23 18.65 -0.40 17.19
CA ASN A 23 19.37 -1.14 16.16
C ASN A 23 19.14 -0.58 14.75
N THR A 24 18.36 0.50 14.63
CA THR A 24 18.08 1.11 13.32
C THR A 24 19.24 1.98 12.88
N GLU A 25 19.98 1.53 11.86
CA GLU A 25 21.01 2.34 11.22
C GLU A 25 20.36 3.55 10.51
N MET A 26 20.92 4.76 10.71
CA MET A 26 20.38 5.97 10.08
C MET A 26 20.36 5.89 8.56
N LYS A 27 21.34 5.21 7.94
CA LYS A 27 21.31 4.93 6.49
C LYS A 27 20.06 4.17 6.06
N ARG A 28 19.57 3.23 6.87
CA ARG A 28 18.33 2.48 6.61
C ARG A 28 17.10 3.34 6.87
N TYR A 29 17.13 4.13 7.93
CA TYR A 29 16.09 5.12 8.23
C TYR A 29 15.90 6.08 7.05
N ASP A 30 16.99 6.71 6.58
CA ASP A 30 16.97 7.66 5.48
C ASP A 30 16.46 7.00 4.18
N LEU A 31 16.91 5.79 3.88
CA LEU A 31 16.46 5.03 2.71
C LEU A 31 14.94 4.81 2.75
N MET A 32 14.40 4.34 3.89
CA MET A 32 12.97 4.10 4.05
C MET A 32 12.16 5.39 3.88
N HIS A 33 12.56 6.47 4.54
CA HIS A 33 11.85 7.75 4.47
C HIS A 33 11.97 8.40 3.08
N ASN A 34 13.12 8.28 2.43
CA ASN A 34 13.31 8.81 1.07
C ASN A 34 12.48 8.05 0.04
N ILE A 35 12.40 6.73 0.12
CA ILE A 35 11.64 5.93 -0.84
C ILE A 35 10.15 5.99 -0.52
N ASN A 36 9.76 5.67 0.72
CA ASN A 36 8.35 5.51 1.07
C ASN A 36 7.64 6.87 1.13
N THR A 37 8.03 7.75 2.04
CA THR A 37 7.33 9.02 2.29
C THR A 37 7.64 10.05 1.19
N ARG A 38 8.92 10.40 1.04
CA ARG A 38 9.35 11.43 0.08
C ARG A 38 9.08 11.00 -1.36
N GLY A 39 9.32 9.73 -1.68
CA GLY A 39 9.07 9.18 -3.01
C GLY A 39 7.59 9.24 -3.38
N THR A 40 6.69 8.80 -2.49
CA THR A 40 5.24 8.91 -2.68
C THR A 40 4.81 10.36 -2.95
N PHE A 41 5.28 11.31 -2.13
CA PHE A 41 4.96 12.72 -2.32
C PHE A 41 5.49 13.24 -3.66
N LEU A 42 6.77 12.96 -3.97
CA LEU A 42 7.43 13.47 -5.19
C LEU A 42 6.76 12.93 -6.47
N VAL A 43 6.51 11.62 -6.53
CA VAL A 43 5.89 10.98 -7.70
C VAL A 43 4.47 11.48 -7.88
N SER A 44 3.67 11.52 -6.82
CA SER A 44 2.32 12.09 -6.86
C SER A 44 2.33 13.53 -7.36
N LYS A 45 3.16 14.40 -6.76
CA LYS A 45 3.32 15.80 -7.20
C LYS A 45 3.63 15.91 -8.68
N SER A 46 4.54 15.06 -9.19
CA SER A 46 4.93 15.09 -10.61
C SER A 46 3.83 14.59 -11.54
N CYS A 47 2.98 13.68 -11.09
CA CYS A 47 1.87 13.12 -11.88
C CYS A 47 0.64 14.04 -11.90
N ILE A 48 0.38 14.83 -10.86
CA ILE A 48 -0.83 15.67 -10.72
C ILE A 48 -1.13 16.53 -11.96
N PRO A 49 -0.18 17.24 -12.60
CA PRO A 49 -0.48 18.05 -13.79
C PRO A 49 -0.99 17.23 -14.98
N HIS A 50 -0.61 15.96 -15.05
CA HIS A 50 -1.03 15.01 -16.07
C HIS A 50 -2.35 14.34 -15.71
N LEU A 51 -2.52 13.93 -14.45
CA LEU A 51 -3.76 13.36 -13.92
C LEU A 51 -4.96 14.32 -14.05
N LYS A 52 -4.74 15.63 -13.92
CA LYS A 52 -5.79 16.65 -14.15
C LYS A 52 -6.41 16.62 -15.55
N LYS A 53 -5.74 15.97 -16.51
CA LYS A 53 -6.21 15.81 -17.90
C LYS A 53 -6.85 14.44 -18.14
N GLY A 54 -6.80 13.54 -17.17
CA GLY A 54 -7.36 12.20 -17.25
C GLY A 54 -8.89 12.17 -17.11
N ASN A 55 -9.51 11.11 -17.59
CA ASN A 55 -10.97 10.95 -17.53
C ASN A 55 -11.44 10.43 -16.17
N ASN A 56 -10.67 9.55 -15.52
CA ASN A 56 -10.97 8.96 -14.22
C ASN A 56 -9.67 8.84 -13.42
N PRO A 57 -9.06 9.98 -13.00
CA PRO A 57 -7.70 10.00 -12.48
C PRO A 57 -7.60 9.47 -11.04
N HIS A 58 -6.64 8.57 -10.81
CA HIS A 58 -6.39 7.95 -9.52
C HIS A 58 -4.92 8.01 -9.10
N ILE A 59 -4.69 8.26 -7.81
CA ILE A 59 -3.44 7.96 -7.11
C ILE A 59 -3.72 6.84 -6.11
N LEU A 60 -2.97 5.75 -6.19
CA LEU A 60 -3.04 4.63 -5.24
C LEU A 60 -1.71 4.49 -4.50
N ASN A 61 -1.74 4.62 -3.19
CA ASN A 61 -0.57 4.50 -2.32
C ASN A 61 -0.61 3.15 -1.60
N LEU A 62 0.49 2.38 -1.61
CA LEU A 62 0.60 1.14 -0.83
C LEU A 62 1.00 1.46 0.61
N GLY A 63 0.03 1.97 1.38
CA GLY A 63 0.18 2.42 2.76
C GLY A 63 -0.92 1.90 3.68
N PRO A 64 -0.61 1.65 4.97
CA PRO A 64 -1.55 1.08 5.93
C PRO A 64 -2.66 2.07 6.32
N PRO A 65 -3.80 1.58 6.82
CA PRO A 65 -4.74 2.42 7.55
C PRO A 65 -4.06 3.13 8.72
N LEU A 66 -4.41 4.39 8.96
CA LEU A 66 -3.88 5.15 10.10
C LEU A 66 -4.56 4.68 11.39
N ASN A 67 -3.79 4.01 12.23
CA ASN A 67 -4.18 3.63 13.58
C ASN A 67 -3.06 4.08 14.54
N MET A 68 -3.35 5.01 15.45
CA MET A 68 -2.36 5.64 16.32
C MET A 68 -2.10 4.86 17.62
N GLU A 69 -2.58 3.62 17.73
CA GLU A 69 -2.26 2.76 18.86
C GLU A 69 -0.79 2.36 18.87
N SER A 70 -0.15 2.45 20.02
CA SER A 70 1.30 2.24 20.19
C SER A 70 1.79 0.87 19.73
N GLN A 71 0.94 -0.16 19.78
CA GLN A 71 1.27 -1.51 19.32
C GLN A 71 1.68 -1.59 17.85
N TRP A 72 1.18 -0.67 17.01
CA TRP A 72 1.53 -0.62 15.57
C TRP A 72 2.87 0.06 15.31
N PHE A 73 3.39 0.78 16.30
CA PHE A 73 4.68 1.47 16.20
C PHE A 73 5.80 0.72 16.90
N SER A 74 5.50 0.13 18.07
CA SER A 74 6.52 -0.37 18.99
C SER A 74 7.48 -1.42 18.40
N PRO A 75 7.08 -2.32 17.48
CA PRO A 75 8.01 -3.28 16.92
C PRO A 75 9.04 -2.66 15.95
N HIS A 76 8.63 -1.63 15.18
CA HIS A 76 9.41 -1.09 14.06
C HIS A 76 9.14 0.40 13.84
N VAL A 77 9.50 1.24 14.80
CA VAL A 77 9.15 2.68 14.79
C VAL A 77 9.52 3.36 13.47
N ALA A 78 10.74 3.22 13.00
CA ALA A 78 11.23 3.86 11.77
C ALA A 78 10.44 3.42 10.52
N TYR A 79 10.16 2.12 10.40
CA TYR A 79 9.40 1.59 9.27
C TYR A 79 7.93 2.06 9.30
N THR A 80 7.30 1.98 10.48
CA THR A 80 5.91 2.44 10.63
C THR A 80 5.77 3.92 10.31
N MET A 81 6.68 4.77 10.79
CA MET A 81 6.70 6.19 10.44
C MET A 81 6.80 6.41 8.92
N ALA A 82 7.70 5.69 8.24
CA ALA A 82 7.87 5.82 6.80
C ALA A 82 6.63 5.36 6.02
N LYS A 83 5.98 4.28 6.45
CA LYS A 83 4.73 3.79 5.84
C LYS A 83 3.54 4.71 6.14
N TYR A 84 3.45 5.23 7.36
CA TYR A 84 2.43 6.21 7.72
C TYR A 84 2.59 7.53 6.95
N GLY A 85 3.81 7.91 6.60
CA GLY A 85 4.05 9.04 5.70
C GLY A 85 3.35 8.88 4.35
N MET A 86 3.30 7.66 3.78
CA MET A 86 2.53 7.37 2.56
C MET A 86 1.02 7.53 2.81
N SER A 87 0.54 7.04 3.95
CA SER A 87 -0.88 7.15 4.33
C SER A 87 -1.30 8.59 4.62
N MET A 88 -0.40 9.40 5.21
CA MET A 88 -0.62 10.84 5.41
C MET A 88 -0.69 11.59 4.08
N CYS A 89 0.09 11.19 3.06
CA CYS A 89 -0.07 11.68 1.70
C CYS A 89 -1.46 11.36 1.15
N THR A 90 -1.97 10.15 1.39
CA THR A 90 -3.34 9.77 1.00
C THR A 90 -4.35 10.69 1.66
N LEU A 91 -4.27 10.86 2.98
CA LEU A 91 -5.21 11.67 3.75
C LEU A 91 -5.23 13.13 3.27
N GLY A 92 -4.07 13.76 3.17
CA GLY A 92 -3.96 15.18 2.78
C GLY A 92 -4.32 15.42 1.32
N MET A 93 -3.71 14.64 0.40
CA MET A 93 -3.92 14.83 -1.03
C MET A 93 -5.34 14.49 -1.47
N SER A 94 -6.05 13.59 -0.80
CA SER A 94 -7.43 13.24 -1.16
C SER A 94 -8.38 14.43 -1.04
N GLU A 95 -8.21 15.27 -0.03
CA GLU A 95 -9.02 16.47 0.14
C GLU A 95 -8.48 17.62 -0.72
N GLU A 96 -7.16 17.80 -0.81
CA GLU A 96 -6.53 18.82 -1.65
C GLU A 96 -6.93 18.70 -3.13
N LEU A 97 -6.99 17.46 -3.66
CA LEU A 97 -7.20 17.20 -5.08
C LEU A 97 -8.66 16.92 -5.44
N LYS A 98 -9.56 16.92 -4.48
CA LYS A 98 -11.00 16.65 -4.66
C LYS A 98 -11.65 17.54 -5.70
N SER A 99 -11.38 18.83 -5.65
CA SER A 99 -11.89 19.80 -6.64
C SER A 99 -11.36 19.57 -8.07
N SER A 100 -10.22 18.90 -8.20
CA SER A 100 -9.65 18.48 -9.48
C SER A 100 -10.19 17.14 -9.98
N GLY A 101 -11.04 16.46 -9.20
CA GLY A 101 -11.61 15.16 -9.53
C GLY A 101 -10.60 14.01 -9.50
N ILE A 102 -9.44 14.19 -8.87
CA ILE A 102 -8.41 13.17 -8.73
C ILE A 102 -8.66 12.40 -7.42
N ALA A 103 -8.92 11.11 -7.53
CA ALA A 103 -9.02 10.24 -6.36
C ALA A 103 -7.64 9.93 -5.79
N VAL A 104 -7.51 9.94 -4.47
CA VAL A 104 -6.32 9.47 -3.77
C VAL A 104 -6.74 8.48 -2.68
N ASN A 105 -6.34 7.23 -2.83
CA ASN A 105 -6.67 6.15 -1.90
C ASN A 105 -5.40 5.40 -1.50
N SER A 106 -5.46 4.66 -0.39
CA SER A 106 -4.42 3.71 -0.04
C SER A 106 -4.95 2.27 -0.06
N LEU A 107 -4.04 1.32 -0.27
CA LEU A 107 -4.30 -0.10 -0.20
C LEU A 107 -3.24 -0.77 0.67
N TRP A 108 -3.68 -1.66 1.55
CA TRP A 108 -2.82 -2.40 2.46
C TRP A 108 -3.24 -3.87 2.53
N PRO A 109 -2.31 -4.82 2.59
CA PRO A 109 -2.65 -6.22 2.76
C PRO A 109 -3.07 -6.51 4.21
N ARG A 110 -4.11 -7.33 4.41
CA ARG A 110 -4.51 -7.85 5.72
C ARG A 110 -3.46 -8.76 6.29
N THR A 111 -2.93 -9.62 5.44
CA THR A 111 -1.96 -10.66 5.80
C THR A 111 -0.65 -10.40 5.07
N MET A 112 0.40 -11.13 5.43
CA MET A 112 1.64 -11.10 4.65
C MET A 112 1.40 -11.59 3.22
N ILE A 113 2.05 -10.92 2.27
CA ILE A 113 2.01 -11.27 0.86
C ILE A 113 3.29 -11.99 0.48
N ASP A 114 3.19 -13.13 -0.18
CA ASP A 114 4.32 -13.91 -0.68
C ASP A 114 5.07 -13.12 -1.76
N THR A 115 6.06 -12.38 -1.33
CA THR A 115 6.91 -11.53 -2.16
C THR A 115 8.39 -11.75 -1.82
N ALA A 116 9.29 -11.39 -2.73
CA ALA A 116 10.72 -11.45 -2.47
C ALA A 116 11.13 -10.65 -1.22
N ALA A 117 10.48 -9.51 -0.95
CA ALA A 117 10.75 -8.71 0.25
C ALA A 117 10.38 -9.48 1.53
N VAL A 118 9.19 -10.08 1.57
CA VAL A 118 8.72 -10.89 2.70
C VAL A 118 9.59 -12.13 2.85
N ASN A 119 9.89 -12.84 1.77
CA ASN A 119 10.74 -14.03 1.80
C ASN A 119 12.15 -13.74 2.31
N ASN A 120 12.75 -12.60 1.93
CA ASN A 120 14.07 -12.20 2.42
C ASN A 120 14.08 -11.82 3.90
N ILE A 121 12.98 -11.25 4.41
CA ILE A 121 12.83 -10.89 5.82
C ILE A 121 12.52 -12.13 6.65
N LEU A 122 11.61 -12.97 6.15
CA LEU A 122 11.14 -14.16 6.85
C LEU A 122 12.14 -15.32 6.79
N ALA A 123 12.99 -15.40 5.77
CA ALA A 123 14.05 -16.39 5.70
C ALA A 123 15.01 -16.33 6.90
N ALA A 124 15.07 -15.19 7.59
CA ALA A 124 15.87 -15.02 8.81
C ALA A 124 15.10 -15.34 10.12
N SER A 125 13.76 -15.43 10.08
CA SER A 125 12.94 -15.46 11.31
C SER A 125 11.70 -16.36 11.25
N MET A 126 11.35 -16.93 10.10
CA MET A 126 10.18 -17.81 9.94
C MET A 126 10.57 -19.18 9.37
N ASP A 127 9.93 -20.20 9.94
CA ASP A 127 9.89 -21.55 9.39
C ASP A 127 8.98 -21.64 8.14
N ASP A 128 8.95 -22.80 7.50
CA ASP A 128 8.10 -23.05 6.32
C ASP A 128 6.59 -22.87 6.62
N GLN A 129 6.18 -22.96 7.90
CA GLN A 129 4.79 -22.73 8.32
C GLN A 129 4.41 -21.25 8.18
N GLY A 130 5.33 -20.31 8.39
CA GLY A 130 5.06 -18.89 8.18
C GLY A 130 4.78 -18.55 6.71
N LYS A 131 5.51 -19.16 5.78
CA LYS A 131 5.28 -18.96 4.34
C LYS A 131 3.94 -19.51 3.87
N SER A 132 3.52 -20.64 4.43
CA SER A 132 2.24 -21.26 4.06
C SER A 132 1.02 -20.37 4.36
N LYS A 133 1.15 -19.46 5.32
CA LYS A 133 0.07 -18.55 5.77
C LYS A 133 0.03 -17.23 5.01
N CYS A 134 0.89 -17.02 4.02
CA CYS A 134 0.84 -15.84 3.16
C CYS A 134 -0.28 -15.94 2.13
N ARG A 135 -0.70 -14.77 1.62
CA ARG A 135 -1.47 -14.69 0.38
C ARG A 135 -0.57 -14.36 -0.80
N THR A 136 -1.01 -14.74 -1.98
CA THR A 136 -0.32 -14.39 -3.23
C THR A 136 -0.49 -12.90 -3.56
N PRO A 137 0.41 -12.28 -4.32
CA PRO A 137 0.28 -10.89 -4.76
C PRO A 137 -0.98 -10.60 -5.59
N ALA A 138 -1.63 -11.63 -6.14
CA ALA A 138 -2.84 -11.48 -6.94
C ALA A 138 -3.96 -10.73 -6.21
N ILE A 139 -4.15 -10.98 -4.91
CA ILE A 139 -5.18 -10.28 -4.13
C ILE A 139 -4.97 -8.75 -4.12
N MET A 140 -3.70 -8.30 -4.07
CA MET A 140 -3.37 -6.88 -4.12
C MET A 140 -3.67 -6.28 -5.50
N GLY A 141 -3.40 -7.04 -6.56
CA GLY A 141 -3.72 -6.65 -7.93
C GLY A 141 -5.22 -6.49 -8.15
N ASP A 142 -6.00 -7.48 -7.73
CA ASP A 142 -7.45 -7.47 -7.88
C ASP A 142 -8.12 -6.40 -7.01
N ALA A 143 -7.67 -6.22 -5.76
CA ALA A 143 -8.13 -5.13 -4.91
C ALA A 143 -7.78 -3.75 -5.49
N ALA A 144 -6.59 -3.59 -6.06
CA ALA A 144 -6.21 -2.37 -6.76
C ALA A 144 -7.10 -2.11 -7.96
N TYR A 145 -7.42 -3.14 -8.75
CA TYR A 145 -8.36 -3.04 -9.88
C TYR A 145 -9.74 -2.54 -9.42
N VAL A 146 -10.29 -3.13 -8.35
CA VAL A 146 -11.57 -2.71 -7.77
C VAL A 146 -11.53 -1.22 -7.38
N ILE A 147 -10.45 -0.75 -6.77
CA ILE A 147 -10.29 0.64 -6.36
C ILE A 147 -10.19 1.58 -7.57
N LEU A 148 -9.33 1.24 -8.53
CA LEU A 148 -8.99 2.08 -9.66
C LEU A 148 -10.09 2.17 -10.73
N THR A 149 -11.07 1.28 -10.69
CA THR A 149 -12.26 1.31 -11.56
C THR A 149 -13.45 2.04 -10.95
N GLN A 150 -13.36 2.52 -9.69
CA GLN A 150 -14.39 3.37 -9.09
C GLN A 150 -14.40 4.78 -9.73
N ASP A 151 -15.50 5.48 -9.55
CA ASP A 151 -15.60 6.90 -9.95
C ASP A 151 -14.66 7.75 -9.06
N SER A 152 -13.63 8.35 -9.67
CA SER A 152 -12.61 9.13 -8.97
C SER A 152 -13.19 10.32 -8.19
N LYS A 153 -14.34 10.84 -8.61
CA LYS A 153 -15.02 11.96 -7.94
C LYS A 153 -15.77 11.55 -6.67
N LYS A 154 -16.01 10.23 -6.51
CA LYS A 154 -16.80 9.69 -5.39
C LYS A 154 -15.97 8.81 -4.45
N PHE A 155 -14.98 8.11 -4.99
CA PHE A 155 -14.19 7.15 -4.24
C PHE A 155 -12.77 7.70 -4.00
N THR A 156 -12.63 8.57 -3.00
CA THR A 156 -11.37 9.19 -2.60
C THR A 156 -11.24 9.26 -1.08
N GLY A 157 -10.02 9.29 -0.55
CA GLY A 157 -9.73 9.39 0.88
C GLY A 157 -9.89 8.06 1.65
N ASN A 158 -10.02 6.93 0.95
CA ASN A 158 -10.22 5.63 1.57
C ASN A 158 -8.88 4.98 1.89
N MET A 159 -8.80 4.37 3.07
CA MET A 159 -7.72 3.48 3.48
C MET A 159 -8.22 2.04 3.37
N CYS A 160 -8.02 1.47 2.19
CA CYS A 160 -8.55 0.16 1.82
C CYS A 160 -7.65 -0.96 2.35
N VAL A 161 -8.29 -2.07 2.72
CA VAL A 161 -7.61 -3.34 3.00
C VAL A 161 -8.05 -4.34 1.94
N ASP A 162 -7.13 -5.14 1.43
CA ASP A 162 -7.31 -6.03 0.29
C ASP A 162 -8.55 -6.93 0.41
N ASP A 163 -8.62 -7.75 1.45
CA ASP A 163 -9.72 -8.69 1.68
C ASP A 163 -11.06 -7.97 1.82
N SER A 164 -11.10 -6.90 2.60
CA SER A 164 -12.32 -6.12 2.82
C SER A 164 -12.79 -5.43 1.53
N THR A 165 -11.85 -5.05 0.68
CA THR A 165 -12.14 -4.47 -0.64
C THR A 165 -12.75 -5.51 -1.56
N MET A 166 -12.17 -6.71 -1.61
CA MET A 166 -12.68 -7.83 -2.40
C MET A 166 -14.06 -8.28 -1.94
N MET A 167 -14.26 -8.42 -0.62
CA MET A 167 -15.57 -8.79 -0.05
C MET A 167 -16.65 -7.77 -0.39
N LYS A 168 -16.35 -6.46 -0.30
CA LYS A 168 -17.28 -5.39 -0.70
C LYS A 168 -17.61 -5.41 -2.19
N ALA A 169 -16.68 -5.89 -3.02
CA ALA A 169 -16.89 -6.10 -4.46
C ALA A 169 -17.67 -7.39 -4.78
N GLY A 170 -18.09 -8.15 -3.76
CA GLY A 170 -18.88 -9.38 -3.92
C GLY A 170 -18.08 -10.67 -3.97
N LYS A 171 -16.75 -10.61 -3.85
CA LYS A 171 -15.89 -11.78 -3.82
C LYS A 171 -15.69 -12.24 -2.37
N THR A 172 -16.52 -13.19 -1.93
CA THR A 172 -16.52 -13.69 -0.53
C THR A 172 -15.56 -14.85 -0.30
N ASP A 173 -15.29 -15.66 -1.34
CA ASP A 173 -14.28 -16.72 -1.29
C ASP A 173 -12.92 -16.16 -1.77
N LEU A 174 -11.96 -16.14 -0.86
CA LEU A 174 -10.60 -15.67 -1.08
C LEU A 174 -9.56 -16.81 -1.07
N SER A 175 -10.01 -18.08 -1.12
CA SER A 175 -9.16 -19.26 -1.04
C SER A 175 -8.14 -19.35 -2.17
N GLU A 176 -8.47 -18.85 -3.38
CA GLU A 176 -7.56 -18.82 -4.52
C GLU A 176 -6.32 -17.92 -4.30
N TYR A 177 -6.38 -17.00 -3.35
CA TYR A 177 -5.26 -16.12 -3.01
C TYR A 177 -4.31 -16.71 -1.95
N LEU A 178 -4.60 -17.89 -1.40
CA LEU A 178 -3.71 -18.54 -0.46
C LEU A 178 -2.43 -19.00 -1.17
N ALA A 179 -1.27 -18.69 -0.59
CA ALA A 179 0.02 -19.16 -1.12
C ALA A 179 0.16 -20.69 -1.01
N THR A 180 -0.50 -21.27 0.01
CA THR A 180 -0.62 -22.72 0.17
C THR A 180 -2.10 -23.09 0.26
N PRO A 181 -2.61 -24.02 -0.56
CA PRO A 181 -3.99 -24.45 -0.51
C PRO A 181 -4.40 -24.92 0.89
N ASN A 182 -5.59 -24.51 1.34
CA ASN A 182 -6.17 -24.84 2.65
C ASN A 182 -5.40 -24.36 3.88
N ALA A 183 -4.39 -23.51 3.74
CA ALA A 183 -3.75 -22.88 4.88
C ALA A 183 -4.64 -21.77 5.46
N GLU A 184 -4.61 -21.57 6.79
CA GLU A 184 -5.19 -20.37 7.40
C GLU A 184 -4.21 -19.20 7.20
N PRO A 185 -4.63 -18.10 6.58
CA PRO A 185 -3.78 -16.92 6.45
C PRO A 185 -3.49 -16.30 7.83
N PHE A 186 -2.39 -15.59 7.95
CA PHE A 186 -2.15 -14.77 9.14
C PHE A 186 -3.32 -13.80 9.35
N PRO A 187 -3.72 -13.59 10.62
CA PRO A 187 -4.77 -12.64 10.95
C PRO A 187 -4.36 -11.19 10.69
#